data_1e3405e335d543cb90edd32d2c8e6563
#
_entry.id   1e3405e335d543cb90edd32d2c8e6563
#
_cell.length_a   1.000
_cell.length_b   1.000
_cell.length_c   1.000
_cell.angle_alpha   90.00
_cell.angle_beta   90.00
_cell.angle_gamma   90.00
#
_symmetry.space_group_name_H-M   'P 1'
#
loop_
_entity.id
_entity.type
_entity.pdbx_description
1 polymer ?
#
loop_
_entity_poly.entity_id
_entity_poly.type
_entity_poly.pdbx_seq_one_letter_code
_entity_poly.pdbx_strand_id
1 'polypeptide(L)'
;MVSRWLSNYSFSGALGSYLLDSFSGYVTEQTTVAIDFSDISKEFGGAGMEGMEMGWDGSRGCVAMGHDFISVSIVGAEHKDAVPLYMELGKGRHCKEELLYDAIDCVMEKTDGKGWMVVDRGLDDAKFIHRMKRDRRNVVVRIKEMVRDVFGNGRRTDETL
;
A
#
# COMPACT_ATOMS: atom_id res chain seq x y z
N MET A 1 -30.97 -0.80 -12.83
CA MET A 1 -31.18 -0.96 -11.37
C MET A 1 -29.87 -1.18 -10.60
N VAL A 2 -28.93 -1.97 -11.09
CA VAL A 2 -27.65 -2.28 -10.44
C VAL A 2 -26.75 -1.05 -10.29
N SER A 3 -26.66 -0.17 -11.29
CA SER A 3 -25.78 1.03 -11.25
C SER A 3 -26.17 2.03 -10.16
N ARG A 4 -27.46 2.16 -9.86
CA ARG A 4 -27.97 3.07 -8.82
C ARG A 4 -27.70 2.52 -7.41
N TRP A 5 -27.56 1.21 -7.31
CA TRP A 5 -27.23 0.55 -6.04
C TRP A 5 -25.72 0.72 -5.72
N LEU A 6 -24.87 0.57 -6.74
CA LEU A 6 -23.42 0.73 -6.60
C LEU A 6 -23.02 2.19 -6.33
N SER A 7 -23.75 3.18 -6.85
CA SER A 7 -23.43 4.60 -6.60
C SER A 7 -23.74 5.06 -5.16
N ASN A 8 -24.55 4.32 -4.40
CA ASN A 8 -24.94 4.67 -3.04
C ASN A 8 -24.17 3.89 -1.97
N TYR A 9 -23.23 3.02 -2.36
CA TYR A 9 -22.52 2.16 -1.41
C TYR A 9 -21.04 2.49 -1.42
N SER A 10 -20.50 2.93 -0.27
CA SER A 10 -19.06 3.08 -0.07
C SER A 10 -18.42 1.69 0.00
N PHE A 11 -18.14 1.11 -1.16
CA PHE A 11 -17.68 -0.27 -1.27
C PHE A 11 -16.24 -0.46 -0.78
N SER A 12 -15.38 0.56 -0.90
CA SER A 12 -13.96 0.44 -0.57
C SER A 12 -13.72 0.19 0.92
N GLY A 13 -14.32 0.98 1.80
CA GLY A 13 -14.16 0.79 3.24
C GLY A 13 -14.76 -0.53 3.74
N ALA A 14 -15.92 -0.94 3.19
CA ALA A 14 -16.54 -2.23 3.52
C ALA A 14 -15.68 -3.42 3.08
N LEU A 15 -15.05 -3.34 1.90
CA LEU A 15 -14.16 -4.39 1.41
C LEU A 15 -12.90 -4.51 2.28
N GLY A 16 -12.25 -3.39 2.61
CA GLY A 16 -11.08 -3.38 3.47
C GLY A 16 -11.35 -4.02 4.84
N SER A 17 -12.45 -3.63 5.49
CA SER A 17 -12.87 -4.22 6.77
C SER A 17 -13.16 -5.71 6.66
N TYR A 18 -13.88 -6.13 5.61
CA TYR A 18 -14.18 -7.55 5.39
C TYR A 18 -12.91 -8.40 5.21
N LEU A 19 -11.94 -7.92 4.43
CA LEU A 19 -10.67 -8.62 4.21
C LEU A 19 -9.89 -8.74 5.52
N LEU A 20 -9.78 -7.65 6.28
CA LEU A 20 -9.10 -7.66 7.58
C LEU A 20 -9.76 -8.64 8.55
N ASP A 21 -11.07 -8.62 8.69
CA ASP A 21 -11.81 -9.53 9.58
C ASP A 21 -11.66 -10.99 9.16
N SER A 22 -11.54 -11.26 7.86
CA SER A 22 -11.42 -12.61 7.32
C SER A 22 -10.00 -13.18 7.42
N PHE A 23 -8.96 -12.34 7.26
CA PHE A 23 -7.60 -12.82 7.00
C PHE A 23 -6.56 -12.36 8.02
N SER A 24 -6.84 -11.40 8.92
CA SER A 24 -5.86 -10.94 9.91
C SER A 24 -5.35 -12.05 10.83
N GLY A 25 -6.18 -13.05 11.13
CA GLY A 25 -5.79 -14.21 11.93
C GLY A 25 -4.69 -15.09 11.33
N TYR A 26 -4.39 -14.95 10.03
CA TYR A 26 -3.28 -15.66 9.38
C TYR A 26 -1.94 -14.95 9.54
N VAL A 27 -1.93 -13.72 10.05
CA VAL A 27 -0.70 -12.95 10.23
C VAL A 27 -0.02 -13.34 11.55
N THR A 28 1.19 -13.86 11.43
CA THR A 28 2.10 -14.21 12.54
C THR A 28 3.28 -13.26 12.56
N GLU A 29 4.14 -13.35 13.59
CA GLU A 29 5.39 -12.57 13.68
C GLU A 29 6.33 -12.75 12.46
N GLN A 30 6.23 -13.87 11.76
CA GLN A 30 7.09 -14.21 10.63
C GLN A 30 6.42 -13.98 9.28
N THR A 31 5.16 -13.56 9.27
CA THR A 31 4.40 -13.35 8.03
C THR A 31 4.91 -12.13 7.30
N THR A 32 5.14 -12.27 5.99
CA THR A 32 5.43 -11.13 5.11
C THR A 32 4.13 -10.48 4.65
N VAL A 33 4.03 -9.18 4.86
CA VAL A 33 2.89 -8.35 4.46
C VAL A 33 3.38 -7.34 3.42
N ALA A 34 3.07 -7.59 2.16
CA ALA A 34 3.44 -6.71 1.05
C ALA A 34 2.43 -5.58 0.89
N ILE A 35 2.93 -4.37 0.74
CA ILE A 35 2.13 -3.17 0.48
C ILE A 35 2.52 -2.64 -0.90
N ASP A 36 1.52 -2.45 -1.75
CA ASP A 36 1.71 -1.96 -3.10
C ASP A 36 0.71 -0.86 -3.45
N PHE A 37 1.20 0.14 -4.18
CA PHE A 37 0.37 1.16 -4.80
C PHE A 37 0.20 0.86 -6.27
N SER A 38 -1.05 0.85 -6.68
CA SER A 38 -1.40 0.70 -8.08
C SER A 38 -2.32 1.82 -8.54
N ASP A 39 -2.44 2.00 -9.83
CA ASP A 39 -3.40 2.88 -10.44
C ASP A 39 -4.36 2.09 -11.35
N ILE A 40 -5.62 2.51 -11.33
CA ILE A 40 -6.65 1.96 -12.21
C ILE A 40 -7.01 3.06 -13.20
N SER A 41 -6.37 3.02 -14.37
CA SER A 41 -6.65 3.99 -15.43
C SER A 41 -7.92 3.63 -16.20
N LYS A 42 -8.74 4.65 -16.49
CA LYS A 42 -9.99 4.55 -17.26
C LYS A 42 -9.90 5.41 -18.50
N GLU A 43 -9.77 4.78 -19.65
CA GLU A 43 -9.62 5.45 -20.95
C GLU A 43 -10.85 6.30 -21.33
N PHE A 44 -12.04 5.85 -20.92
CA PHE A 44 -13.33 6.50 -21.19
C PHE A 44 -14.01 7.04 -19.93
N GLY A 45 -13.26 7.13 -18.82
CA GLY A 45 -13.76 7.73 -17.57
C GLY A 45 -13.89 9.22 -17.77
N GLY A 46 -15.11 9.70 -17.99
CA GLY A 46 -15.38 11.14 -18.03
C GLY A 46 -15.22 11.78 -16.65
N ALA A 47 -15.12 13.12 -16.62
CA ALA A 47 -15.01 13.95 -15.40
C ALA A 47 -16.16 13.79 -14.37
N GLY A 48 -17.05 12.84 -14.56
CA GLY A 48 -18.19 12.57 -13.69
C GLY A 48 -18.02 11.39 -12.72
N MET A 49 -16.88 10.70 -12.73
CA MET A 49 -16.61 9.65 -11.72
C MET A 49 -15.89 10.27 -10.53
N GLU A 50 -16.51 10.16 -9.36
CA GLU A 50 -15.97 10.68 -8.12
C GLU A 50 -14.59 10.09 -7.80
N GLY A 51 -13.64 10.94 -7.41
CA GLY A 51 -12.29 10.52 -7.04
C GLY A 51 -11.36 10.18 -8.20
N MET A 52 -11.79 10.36 -9.45
CA MET A 52 -10.88 10.23 -10.61
C MET A 52 -10.09 11.52 -10.83
N GLU A 53 -8.79 11.37 -10.96
CA GLU A 53 -7.88 12.46 -11.25
C GLU A 53 -6.87 12.10 -12.34
N MET A 54 -6.31 13.14 -12.96
CA MET A 54 -5.22 12.98 -13.94
C MET A 54 -3.94 12.57 -13.24
N GLY A 55 -3.26 11.56 -13.75
CA GLY A 55 -1.97 11.14 -13.22
C GLY A 55 -1.21 10.28 -14.20
N TRP A 56 0.03 9.96 -13.84
CA TRP A 56 0.89 9.14 -14.67
C TRP A 56 0.48 7.67 -14.61
N ASP A 57 0.16 7.09 -15.74
CA ASP A 57 -0.04 5.66 -15.93
C ASP A 57 1.31 5.03 -16.32
N GLY A 58 1.95 4.35 -15.38
CA GLY A 58 3.25 3.74 -15.58
C GLY A 58 3.23 2.57 -16.59
N SER A 59 2.08 1.93 -16.77
CA SER A 59 1.92 0.82 -17.72
C SER A 59 1.87 1.29 -19.17
N ARG A 60 1.33 2.50 -19.40
CA ARG A 60 1.15 3.11 -20.71
C ARG A 60 2.18 4.18 -21.03
N GLY A 61 2.89 4.69 -20.02
CA GLY A 61 3.84 5.78 -20.18
C GLY A 61 3.19 7.12 -20.58
N CYS A 62 1.96 7.38 -20.16
CA CYS A 62 1.21 8.59 -20.45
C CYS A 62 0.41 9.08 -19.24
N VAL A 63 -0.09 10.32 -19.34
CA VAL A 63 -1.04 10.87 -18.35
C VAL A 63 -2.44 10.38 -18.69
N ALA A 64 -3.14 9.78 -17.72
CA ALA A 64 -4.49 9.27 -17.88
C ALA A 64 -5.36 9.59 -16.65
N MET A 65 -6.68 9.61 -16.87
CA MET A 65 -7.64 9.66 -15.76
C MET A 65 -7.68 8.30 -15.05
N GLY A 66 -7.70 8.31 -13.72
CA GLY A 66 -7.75 7.08 -12.95
C GLY A 66 -7.91 7.30 -11.45
N HIS A 67 -7.95 6.18 -10.74
CA HIS A 67 -7.89 6.14 -9.29
C HIS A 67 -6.56 5.55 -8.86
N ASP A 68 -5.96 6.12 -7.83
CA ASP A 68 -4.92 5.41 -7.07
C ASP A 68 -5.58 4.42 -6.13
N PHE A 69 -4.95 3.30 -5.93
CA PHE A 69 -5.43 2.33 -4.96
C PHE A 69 -4.26 1.70 -4.22
N ILE A 70 -4.49 1.34 -2.96
CA ILE A 70 -3.54 0.60 -2.15
C ILE A 70 -4.02 -0.83 -1.96
N SER A 71 -3.10 -1.76 -2.08
CA SER A 71 -3.32 -3.16 -1.73
C SER A 71 -2.31 -3.62 -0.70
N VAL A 72 -2.79 -4.36 0.29
CA VAL A 72 -1.97 -5.03 1.29
C VAL A 72 -2.27 -6.52 1.20
N SER A 73 -1.23 -7.34 1.07
CA SER A 73 -1.39 -8.77 0.88
C SER A 73 -0.43 -9.56 1.77
N ILE A 74 -0.90 -10.69 2.29
CA ILE A 74 -0.06 -11.69 2.93
C ILE A 74 0.69 -12.43 1.82
N VAL A 75 2.02 -12.47 1.95
CA VAL A 75 2.89 -13.23 1.05
C VAL A 75 3.67 -14.24 1.90
N GLY A 76 3.54 -15.50 1.63
CA GLY A 76 4.19 -16.53 2.42
C GLY A 76 4.69 -17.70 1.57
N ALA A 77 5.70 -18.39 2.10
CA ALA A 77 6.26 -19.56 1.45
C ALA A 77 5.27 -20.74 1.32
N GLU A 78 4.25 -20.76 2.16
CA GLU A 78 3.22 -21.81 2.16
C GLU A 78 2.06 -21.51 1.21
N HIS A 79 1.85 -20.24 0.86
CA HIS A 79 0.85 -19.81 -0.09
C HIS A 79 1.53 -19.47 -1.41
N LYS A 80 1.23 -20.24 -2.45
CA LYS A 80 1.74 -19.94 -3.81
C LYS A 80 1.21 -18.62 -4.35
N ASP A 81 0.08 -18.15 -3.78
CA ASP A 81 -0.61 -16.92 -4.17
C ASP A 81 -0.65 -15.94 -3.02
N ALA A 82 -0.64 -14.67 -3.33
CA ALA A 82 -0.83 -13.61 -2.34
C ALA A 82 -2.28 -13.59 -1.85
N VAL A 83 -2.48 -13.53 -0.54
CA VAL A 83 -3.82 -13.41 0.06
C VAL A 83 -4.09 -11.94 0.37
N PRO A 84 -5.13 -11.33 -0.21
CA PRO A 84 -5.44 -9.93 0.06
C PRO A 84 -5.86 -9.75 1.53
N LEU A 85 -5.20 -8.82 2.20
CA LEU A 85 -5.47 -8.48 3.60
C LEU A 85 -6.24 -7.17 3.74
N TYR A 86 -5.94 -6.20 2.86
CA TYR A 86 -6.61 -4.90 2.84
C TYR A 86 -6.54 -4.29 1.44
N MET A 87 -7.60 -3.59 1.06
CA MET A 87 -7.63 -2.85 -0.20
C MET A 87 -8.49 -1.60 -0.04
N GLU A 88 -8.01 -0.47 -0.55
CA GLU A 88 -8.75 0.79 -0.55
C GLU A 88 -8.45 1.63 -1.79
N LEU A 89 -9.50 2.29 -2.31
CA LEU A 89 -9.39 3.28 -3.37
C LEU A 89 -9.10 4.65 -2.78
N GLY A 90 -8.11 5.34 -3.32
CA GLY A 90 -7.83 6.73 -2.98
C GLY A 90 -8.97 7.66 -3.41
N LYS A 91 -9.20 8.70 -2.61
CA LYS A 91 -10.17 9.76 -2.92
C LYS A 91 -9.60 10.81 -3.88
N GLY A 92 -8.58 10.45 -4.65
CA GLY A 92 -7.84 11.29 -5.57
C GLY A 92 -6.37 10.87 -5.62
N ARG A 93 -5.59 11.39 -6.60
CA ARG A 93 -4.18 11.01 -6.78
C ARG A 93 -3.20 11.72 -5.83
N HIS A 94 -3.67 12.67 -5.04
CA HIS A 94 -2.82 13.42 -4.11
C HIS A 94 -2.84 12.87 -2.67
N CYS A 95 -3.61 11.81 -2.40
CA CYS A 95 -3.80 11.23 -1.06
C CYS A 95 -2.93 10.00 -0.80
N LYS A 96 -1.87 9.73 -1.57
CA LYS A 96 -1.07 8.49 -1.45
C LYS A 96 -0.46 8.30 -0.06
N GLU A 97 0.07 9.38 0.52
CA GLU A 97 0.70 9.32 1.85
C GLU A 97 -0.34 9.03 2.93
N GLU A 98 -1.49 9.68 2.90
CA GLU A 98 -2.60 9.48 3.83
C GLU A 98 -3.16 8.05 3.69
N LEU A 99 -3.45 7.63 2.47
CA LEU A 99 -3.95 6.28 2.16
C LEU A 99 -2.99 5.18 2.64
N LEU A 100 -1.67 5.40 2.50
CA LEU A 100 -0.65 4.47 2.99
C LEU A 100 -0.72 4.33 4.51
N TYR A 101 -0.73 5.46 5.21
CA TYR A 101 -0.68 5.44 6.66
C TYR A 101 -1.97 4.87 7.26
N ASP A 102 -3.12 5.19 6.67
CA ASP A 102 -4.41 4.64 7.10
C ASP A 102 -4.45 3.12 6.91
N ALA A 103 -3.98 2.63 5.76
CA ALA A 103 -3.91 1.19 5.49
C ALA A 103 -2.97 0.47 6.48
N ILE A 104 -1.79 1.05 6.76
CA ILE A 104 -0.86 0.49 7.74
C ILE A 104 -1.48 0.45 9.12
N ASP A 105 -2.08 1.54 9.57
CA ASP A 105 -2.67 1.64 10.90
C ASP A 105 -3.82 0.63 11.05
N CYS A 106 -4.71 0.50 10.06
CA CYS A 106 -5.78 -0.50 10.05
C CYS A 106 -5.24 -1.94 10.12
N VAL A 107 -4.24 -2.25 9.30
CA VAL A 107 -3.62 -3.59 9.27
C VAL A 107 -2.94 -3.89 10.61
N MET A 108 -2.17 -2.96 11.15
CA MET A 108 -1.45 -3.14 12.41
C MET A 108 -2.38 -3.29 13.60
N GLU A 109 -3.47 -2.54 13.66
CA GLU A 109 -4.48 -2.68 14.69
C GLU A 109 -5.09 -4.10 14.67
N LYS A 110 -5.47 -4.58 13.50
CA LYS A 110 -6.12 -5.90 13.35
C LYS A 110 -5.18 -7.08 13.50
N THR A 111 -3.87 -6.89 13.28
CA THR A 111 -2.85 -7.95 13.40
C THR A 111 -2.08 -7.90 14.72
N ASP A 112 -2.47 -7.05 15.68
CA ASP A 112 -1.72 -6.78 16.92
C ASP A 112 -0.26 -6.37 16.68
N GLY A 113 0.00 -5.69 15.55
CA GLY A 113 1.34 -5.26 15.17
C GLY A 113 2.26 -6.36 14.64
N LYS A 114 1.75 -7.56 14.39
CA LYS A 114 2.51 -8.70 13.88
C LYS A 114 2.82 -8.56 12.39
N GLY A 115 3.86 -9.27 11.96
CA GLY A 115 4.28 -9.37 10.57
C GLY A 115 5.41 -8.41 10.19
N TRP A 116 5.98 -8.66 9.01
CA TRP A 116 7.01 -7.85 8.37
C TRP A 116 6.41 -7.14 7.19
N MET A 117 6.32 -5.81 7.25
CA MET A 117 5.87 -5.02 6.13
C MET A 117 6.96 -4.92 5.08
N VAL A 118 6.63 -5.22 3.84
CA VAL A 118 7.52 -5.08 2.69
C VAL A 118 6.91 -4.06 1.74
N VAL A 119 7.67 -3.03 1.43
CA VAL A 119 7.25 -1.94 0.56
C VAL A 119 8.26 -1.73 -0.56
N ASP A 120 7.77 -1.36 -1.74
CA ASP A 120 8.64 -1.07 -2.88
C ASP A 120 9.33 0.29 -2.72
N ARG A 121 10.36 0.52 -3.54
CA ARG A 121 11.19 1.73 -3.58
C ARG A 121 10.42 3.04 -3.84
N GLY A 122 9.15 2.97 -4.18
CA GLY A 122 8.27 4.14 -4.24
C GLY A 122 8.03 4.79 -2.88
N LEU A 123 8.31 4.07 -1.79
CA LEU A 123 8.12 4.48 -0.40
C LEU A 123 9.45 4.60 0.38
N ASP A 124 10.56 4.85 -0.31
CA ASP A 124 11.88 5.08 0.29
C ASP A 124 12.04 6.49 0.93
N ASP A 125 10.92 7.11 1.31
CA ASP A 125 10.89 8.42 1.97
C ASP A 125 11.39 8.31 3.43
N ALA A 126 12.23 9.25 3.81
CA ALA A 126 12.76 9.36 5.17
C ALA A 126 11.66 9.50 6.23
N LYS A 127 10.57 10.21 5.94
CA LYS A 127 9.42 10.36 6.86
C LYS A 127 8.77 9.00 7.15
N PHE A 128 8.56 8.19 6.11
CA PHE A 128 8.00 6.85 6.23
C PHE A 128 8.89 5.98 7.13
N ILE A 129 10.20 5.92 6.83
CA ILE A 129 11.16 5.12 7.59
C ILE A 129 11.22 5.58 9.06
N HIS A 130 11.24 6.90 9.30
CA HIS A 130 11.22 7.44 10.66
C HIS A 130 9.94 7.08 11.43
N ARG A 131 8.77 7.13 10.77
CA ARG A 131 7.50 6.72 11.38
C ARG A 131 7.54 5.24 11.77
N MET A 132 7.93 4.36 10.85
CA MET A 132 8.01 2.92 11.12
C MET A 132 8.95 2.61 12.29
N LYS A 133 10.11 3.26 12.34
CA LYS A 133 11.07 3.12 13.45
C LYS A 133 10.50 3.62 14.77
N ARG A 134 9.86 4.80 14.78
CA ARG A 134 9.24 5.37 15.97
C ARG A 134 8.15 4.46 16.53
N ASP A 135 7.34 3.89 15.64
CA ASP A 135 6.21 3.04 15.99
C ASP A 135 6.65 1.58 16.19
N ARG A 136 7.97 1.29 16.17
CA ARG A 136 8.60 -0.02 16.37
C ARG A 136 8.03 -1.11 15.44
N ARG A 137 7.77 -0.75 14.18
CA ARG A 137 7.25 -1.67 13.17
C ARG A 137 8.37 -2.36 12.43
N ASN A 138 8.20 -3.66 12.15
CA ASN A 138 9.11 -4.39 11.28
C ASN A 138 8.83 -4.01 9.82
N VAL A 139 9.80 -3.39 9.17
CA VAL A 139 9.65 -2.95 7.78
C VAL A 139 10.89 -3.26 6.96
N VAL A 140 10.67 -3.72 5.75
CA VAL A 140 11.69 -3.88 4.71
C VAL A 140 11.34 -2.94 3.57
N VAL A 141 12.23 -2.01 3.27
CA VAL A 141 12.06 -1.04 2.19
C VAL A 141 13.16 -1.25 1.17
N ARG A 142 12.80 -1.38 -0.10
CA ARG A 142 13.78 -1.37 -1.19
C ARG A 142 14.21 0.06 -1.45
N ILE A 143 15.46 0.40 -1.12
CA ILE A 143 16.03 1.74 -1.29
C ILE A 143 16.49 1.94 -2.74
N LYS A 144 16.27 3.14 -3.30
CA LYS A 144 16.90 3.55 -4.56
C LYS A 144 18.40 3.73 -4.34
N GLU A 145 19.18 3.44 -5.34
CA GLU A 145 20.66 3.41 -5.33
C GLU A 145 21.38 4.72 -4.91
N MET A 146 20.65 5.79 -4.63
CA MET A 146 21.24 6.96 -3.98
C MET A 146 21.43 6.69 -2.50
N VAL A 147 22.66 6.44 -2.11
CA VAL A 147 23.11 6.37 -0.71
C VAL A 147 22.72 7.66 0.01
N ARG A 148 21.58 7.64 0.67
CA ARG A 148 21.28 8.62 1.72
C ARG A 148 21.57 7.91 3.03
N ASP A 149 22.54 8.41 3.77
CA ASP A 149 22.81 7.97 5.15
C ASP A 149 21.55 8.21 5.99
N VAL A 150 20.65 7.26 6.00
CA VAL A 150 19.43 7.28 6.84
C VAL A 150 19.76 6.88 8.29
N PHE A 151 20.94 6.31 8.50
CA PHE A 151 21.45 5.92 9.80
C PHE A 151 22.62 6.81 10.19
N GLY A 152 22.33 7.90 10.90
CA GLY A 152 23.35 8.67 11.58
C GLY A 152 24.15 7.76 12.52
N ASN A 153 25.43 7.64 12.26
CA ASN A 153 26.49 6.90 12.92
C ASN A 153 26.71 5.44 12.46
N GLY A 154 27.65 5.31 11.56
CA GLY A 154 28.70 4.33 11.69
C GLY A 154 28.65 3.11 10.80
N ARG A 155 29.59 3.13 9.91
CA ARG A 155 30.19 2.06 9.11
C ARG A 155 29.49 1.74 7.80
N ARG A 156 30.09 2.29 6.73
CA ARG A 156 30.06 1.72 5.40
C ARG A 156 30.50 0.26 5.51
N THR A 157 29.65 -0.65 5.14
CA THR A 157 30.08 -1.95 4.63
C THR A 157 29.93 -1.86 3.11
N ASP A 158 31.05 -1.60 2.43
CA ASP A 158 31.18 -1.84 1.00
C ASP A 158 31.11 -3.37 0.82
N GLU A 159 29.94 -3.87 0.48
CA GLU A 159 29.82 -5.19 -0.14
C GLU A 159 29.26 -5.00 -1.54
N THR A 160 30.22 -4.94 -2.45
CA THR A 160 30.05 -5.19 -3.89
C THR A 160 29.74 -6.67 -4.08
N LEU A 161 28.60 -6.98 -4.65
CA LEU A 161 28.37 -8.23 -5.41
C LEU A 161 27.73 -7.87 -6.75
#